data_be71230137f678efe4fc9af6117d02d9
#
_entry.id   be71230137f678efe4fc9af6117d02d9
#
_cell.length_a   1.000
_cell.length_b   1.000
_cell.length_c   1.000
_cell.angle_alpha   90.00
_cell.angle_beta   90.00
_cell.angle_gamma   90.00
#
_symmetry.space_group_name_H-M   'P 1'
#
loop_
_entity.id
_entity.type
_entity.pdbx_description
1 polymer ?
#
loop_
_entity_poly.entity_id
_entity_poly.type
_entity_poly.pdbx_seq_one_letter_code
_entity_poly.pdbx_strand_id
1 'polypeptide(L)'
;LRTDRQDGVSYSMPFLRRYSGDFLTIPECKSPAEAALMERLCGVFPRLGERVEDGWNVSFLREVDMTGDKEQFLPREAFLRKRGAQRAQYVPVFEGRMVHQYDCSRKRYRSGSGRTAKWERNPRPGAPVTPQFYMKESQVPVDLSHFRACFCDVTGQHNVRTVLAALIPPHCVCGNKVPVCRFDREDIRLPLLWVALANSFVVDWLIRKRMTTTLNFFHWAN
;
A
#
# COMPACT_ATOMS: atom_id res chain seq x y z
N LEU A 1 19.68 17.30 -40.06
CA LEU A 1 19.02 16.60 -38.94
C LEU A 1 17.50 16.57 -39.23
N ARG A 2 17.01 15.47 -39.79
CA ARG A 2 15.57 15.19 -39.86
C ARG A 2 15.13 14.81 -38.47
N THR A 3 14.43 15.68 -37.77
CA THR A 3 13.61 15.30 -36.63
C THR A 3 12.42 14.54 -37.18
N ASP A 4 12.43 13.22 -37.08
CA ASP A 4 11.23 12.41 -37.21
C ASP A 4 10.26 12.96 -36.17
N ARG A 5 9.20 13.65 -36.61
CA ARG A 5 8.04 13.96 -35.77
C ARG A 5 7.41 12.61 -35.45
N GLN A 6 7.78 12.02 -34.33
CA GLN A 6 6.94 11.02 -33.69
C GLN A 6 5.61 11.70 -33.46
N ASP A 7 4.53 11.07 -33.92
CA ASP A 7 3.17 11.59 -33.73
C ASP A 7 2.97 11.88 -32.25
N GLY A 8 2.85 13.17 -31.93
CA GLY A 8 2.71 13.63 -30.55
C GLY A 8 1.42 13.08 -29.95
N VAL A 9 1.47 12.65 -28.69
CA VAL A 9 0.27 12.24 -27.94
C VAL A 9 -0.47 13.52 -27.53
N SER A 10 -1.74 13.62 -27.89
CA SER A 10 -2.62 14.73 -27.50
C SER A 10 -3.62 14.28 -26.45
N TYR A 11 -3.96 15.19 -25.54
CA TYR A 11 -4.93 14.95 -24.48
C TYR A 11 -6.01 16.02 -24.48
N SER A 12 -7.26 15.61 -24.24
CA SER A 12 -8.35 16.55 -24.08
C SER A 12 -8.32 17.20 -22.70
N MET A 13 -8.72 18.48 -22.60
CA MET A 13 -8.82 19.16 -21.30
C MET A 13 -9.81 18.48 -20.34
N PRO A 14 -10.98 17.97 -20.77
CA PRO A 14 -11.85 17.18 -19.91
C PRO A 14 -11.15 15.94 -19.33
N PHE A 15 -10.36 15.23 -20.14
CA PHE A 15 -9.58 14.09 -19.66
C PHE A 15 -8.55 14.51 -18.61
N LEU A 16 -7.76 15.57 -18.84
CA LEU A 16 -6.74 16.01 -17.87
C LEU A 16 -7.38 16.41 -16.53
N ARG A 17 -8.53 17.09 -16.56
CA ARG A 17 -9.32 17.38 -15.35
C ARG A 17 -9.81 16.11 -14.65
N ARG A 18 -10.25 15.12 -15.40
CA ARG A 18 -10.68 13.83 -14.85
C ARG A 18 -9.51 13.04 -14.28
N TYR A 19 -8.34 13.09 -14.93
CA TYR A 19 -7.14 12.35 -14.54
C TYR A 19 -6.47 12.90 -13.28
N SER A 20 -6.35 14.21 -13.12
CA SER A 20 -5.57 14.84 -12.05
C SER A 20 -6.23 16.07 -11.39
N GLY A 21 -7.51 16.32 -11.65
CA GLY A 21 -8.22 17.47 -11.11
C GLY A 21 -7.62 18.80 -11.60
N ASP A 22 -7.54 19.76 -10.69
CA ASP A 22 -7.04 21.12 -11.00
C ASP A 22 -5.52 21.16 -11.27
N PHE A 23 -4.79 20.12 -10.93
CA PHE A 23 -3.34 20.02 -11.21
C PHE A 23 -3.04 19.88 -12.70
N LEU A 24 -3.99 19.42 -13.52
CA LEU A 24 -3.86 19.24 -14.96
C LEU A 24 -2.57 18.50 -15.37
N THR A 25 -2.16 17.53 -14.57
CA THR A 25 -0.95 16.73 -14.81
C THR A 25 -1.10 15.95 -16.12
N ILE A 26 -0.09 16.03 -16.97
CA ILE A 26 -0.05 15.29 -18.23
C ILE A 26 0.53 13.90 -17.94
N PRO A 27 -0.22 12.80 -18.23
CA PRO A 27 0.32 11.46 -18.07
C PRO A 27 1.37 11.13 -19.13
N GLU A 28 2.42 10.43 -18.74
CA GLU A 28 3.43 9.94 -19.68
C GLU A 28 2.92 8.70 -20.41
N CYS A 29 2.43 8.87 -21.64
CA CYS A 29 2.04 7.77 -22.54
C CYS A 29 3.02 7.67 -23.70
N LYS A 30 3.38 6.43 -24.03
CA LYS A 30 4.37 6.11 -25.08
C LYS A 30 3.77 6.05 -26.49
N SER A 31 2.44 6.05 -26.60
CA SER A 31 1.73 5.98 -27.86
C SER A 31 0.32 6.56 -27.75
N PRO A 32 -0.29 6.97 -28.88
CA PRO A 32 -1.70 7.37 -28.93
C PRO A 32 -2.66 6.27 -28.43
N ALA A 33 -2.36 5.02 -28.68
CA ALA A 33 -3.17 3.89 -28.19
C ALA A 33 -3.16 3.77 -26.65
N GLU A 34 -2.00 4.03 -26.04
CA GLU A 34 -1.87 4.04 -24.58
C GLU A 34 -2.66 5.21 -23.96
N ALA A 35 -2.62 6.37 -24.58
CA ALA A 35 -3.39 7.54 -24.15
C ALA A 35 -4.91 7.29 -24.27
N ALA A 36 -5.36 6.74 -25.39
CA ALA A 36 -6.76 6.39 -25.60
C ALA A 36 -7.27 5.35 -24.58
N LEU A 37 -6.45 4.36 -24.25
CA LEU A 37 -6.79 3.39 -23.19
C LEU A 37 -6.94 4.07 -21.84
N MET A 38 -6.02 4.95 -21.47
CA MET A 38 -6.07 5.70 -20.22
C MET A 38 -7.30 6.61 -20.15
N GLU A 39 -7.58 7.33 -21.23
CA GLU A 39 -8.77 8.20 -21.33
C GLU A 39 -10.06 7.40 -21.17
N ARG A 40 -10.15 6.25 -21.82
CA ARG A 40 -11.29 5.32 -21.67
C ARG A 40 -11.46 4.82 -20.24
N LEU A 41 -10.40 4.36 -19.58
CA LEU A 41 -10.46 3.87 -18.20
C LEU A 41 -10.90 4.97 -17.23
N CYS A 42 -10.31 6.16 -17.34
CA CYS A 42 -10.69 7.31 -16.51
C CYS A 42 -12.10 7.82 -16.80
N GLY A 43 -12.61 7.65 -18.02
CA GLY A 43 -13.95 8.06 -18.41
C GLY A 43 -15.05 7.12 -17.93
N VAL A 44 -14.77 5.82 -17.85
CA VAL A 44 -15.76 4.78 -17.50
C VAL A 44 -15.88 4.58 -15.99
N PHE A 45 -14.75 4.63 -15.27
CA PHE A 45 -14.73 4.31 -13.84
C PHE A 45 -14.63 5.59 -12.99
N PRO A 46 -15.32 5.65 -11.83
CA PRO A 46 -15.13 6.73 -10.86
C PRO A 46 -13.71 6.67 -10.30
N ARG A 47 -13.20 7.82 -9.83
CA ARG A 47 -11.94 7.83 -9.07
C ARG A 47 -12.18 7.21 -7.68
N LEU A 48 -11.17 6.53 -7.15
CA LEU A 48 -11.27 5.89 -5.84
C LEU A 48 -11.55 6.88 -4.70
N GLY A 49 -11.11 8.14 -4.84
CA GLY A 49 -11.39 9.22 -3.90
C GLY A 49 -12.75 9.88 -4.07
N GLU A 50 -13.51 9.57 -5.13
CA GLU A 50 -14.88 10.05 -5.28
C GLU A 50 -15.81 9.27 -4.34
N ARG A 51 -16.61 10.02 -3.56
CA ARG A 51 -17.70 9.41 -2.80
C ARG A 51 -18.87 9.13 -3.74
N VAL A 52 -19.25 7.89 -3.82
CA VAL A 52 -20.34 7.41 -4.66
C VAL A 52 -21.34 6.71 -3.76
N GLU A 53 -22.64 6.96 -3.97
CA GLU A 53 -23.70 6.22 -3.34
C GLU A 53 -23.52 4.71 -3.67
N ASP A 54 -23.61 3.85 -2.66
CA ASP A 54 -23.30 2.42 -2.74
C ASP A 54 -21.85 2.07 -3.16
N GLY A 55 -20.95 3.05 -3.26
CA GLY A 55 -19.54 2.86 -3.53
C GLY A 55 -18.77 2.27 -2.36
N TRP A 56 -17.49 1.98 -2.61
CA TRP A 56 -16.60 1.45 -1.56
C TRP A 56 -16.18 2.49 -0.54
N ASN A 57 -16.18 3.78 -0.93
CA ASN A 57 -15.82 4.92 -0.08
C ASN A 57 -14.57 4.65 0.77
N VAL A 58 -13.53 4.15 0.11
CA VAL A 58 -12.28 3.77 0.76
C VAL A 58 -11.50 5.01 1.20
N SER A 59 -10.91 4.94 2.37
CA SER A 59 -9.93 5.90 2.88
C SER A 59 -8.67 5.16 3.35
N PHE A 60 -7.58 5.90 3.59
CA PHE A 60 -6.31 5.31 3.98
C PHE A 60 -5.84 5.87 5.31
N LEU A 61 -5.23 5.02 6.13
CA LEU A 61 -4.74 5.35 7.46
C LEU A 61 -3.30 4.84 7.63
N ARG A 62 -2.47 5.60 8.34
CA ARG A 62 -1.23 5.14 8.97
C ARG A 62 -1.53 4.86 10.43
N GLU A 63 -1.44 3.59 10.85
CA GLU A 63 -1.87 3.19 12.21
C GLU A 63 -0.90 3.69 13.28
N VAL A 64 0.41 3.57 13.01
CA VAL A 64 1.46 4.10 13.90
C VAL A 64 2.61 4.69 13.10
N ASP A 65 3.33 5.66 13.68
CA ASP A 65 4.51 6.26 13.07
C ASP A 65 5.80 5.66 13.65
N MET A 66 6.60 5.01 12.80
CA MET A 66 7.84 4.33 13.22
C MET A 66 8.91 5.26 13.81
N THR A 67 8.75 6.56 13.65
CA THR A 67 9.66 7.59 14.21
C THR A 67 9.05 8.25 15.44
N GLY A 68 7.79 8.72 15.31
CA GLY A 68 7.09 9.43 16.39
C GLY A 68 6.76 8.52 17.58
N ASP A 69 6.35 7.29 17.31
CA ASP A 69 5.95 6.30 18.32
C ASP A 69 7.11 5.39 18.77
N LYS A 70 8.34 5.73 18.44
CA LYS A 70 9.54 4.89 18.64
C LYS A 70 9.66 4.30 20.05
N GLU A 71 9.31 5.05 21.07
CA GLU A 71 9.44 4.63 22.49
C GLU A 71 8.41 3.52 22.86
N GLN A 72 7.38 3.33 22.05
CA GLN A 72 6.35 2.32 22.27
C GLN A 72 6.72 0.97 21.67
N PHE A 73 7.75 0.91 20.81
CA PHE A 73 8.16 -0.31 20.14
C PHE A 73 9.13 -1.14 20.96
N LEU A 74 8.75 -2.40 21.20
CA LEU A 74 9.58 -3.38 21.85
C LEU A 74 10.38 -4.17 20.79
N PRO A 75 11.73 -4.11 20.79
CA PRO A 75 12.54 -4.93 19.90
C PRO A 75 12.27 -6.43 20.09
N ARG A 76 12.41 -7.21 19.01
CA ARG A 76 12.16 -8.65 19.01
C ARG A 76 12.92 -9.39 20.11
N GLU A 77 14.17 -9.07 20.34
CA GLU A 77 15.01 -9.72 21.36
C GLU A 77 14.44 -9.52 22.78
N ALA A 78 13.93 -8.32 23.08
CA ALA A 78 13.27 -8.01 24.34
C ALA A 78 11.90 -8.70 24.45
N PHE A 79 11.15 -8.77 23.34
CA PHE A 79 9.88 -9.51 23.28
C PHE A 79 10.08 -11.00 23.56
N LEU A 80 11.12 -11.62 23.00
CA LEU A 80 11.40 -13.06 23.21
C LEU A 80 11.73 -13.43 24.66
N ARG A 81 12.18 -12.47 25.47
CA ARG A 81 12.42 -12.65 26.92
C ARG A 81 11.12 -12.66 27.74
N LYS A 82 10.02 -12.14 27.19
CA LYS A 82 8.72 -12.16 27.88
C LYS A 82 8.07 -13.53 27.78
N ARG A 83 7.22 -13.89 28.75
CA ARG A 83 6.54 -15.20 28.81
C ARG A 83 5.06 -15.04 29.20
N GLY A 84 4.27 -16.03 28.86
CA GLY A 84 2.86 -16.13 29.27
C GLY A 84 2.04 -14.87 28.99
N ALA A 85 1.26 -14.42 29.95
CA ALA A 85 0.37 -13.28 29.86
C ALA A 85 1.08 -11.96 29.50
N GLN A 86 2.36 -11.78 29.90
CA GLN A 86 3.11 -10.59 29.49
C GLN A 86 3.37 -10.54 27.99
N ARG A 87 3.62 -11.69 27.38
CA ARG A 87 3.86 -11.79 25.94
C ARG A 87 2.58 -11.60 25.15
N ALA A 88 1.46 -12.11 25.64
CA ALA A 88 0.15 -12.02 24.99
C ALA A 88 -0.40 -10.57 24.83
N GLN A 89 0.19 -9.59 25.57
CA GLN A 89 -0.20 -8.18 25.46
C GLN A 89 0.40 -7.46 24.23
N TYR A 90 1.27 -8.11 23.49
CA TYR A 90 2.02 -7.48 22.40
C TYR A 90 1.61 -8.05 21.05
N VAL A 91 1.42 -7.16 20.11
CA VAL A 91 1.14 -7.47 18.71
C VAL A 91 2.34 -7.17 17.81
N PRO A 92 2.53 -7.92 16.72
CA PRO A 92 3.60 -7.65 15.76
C PRO A 92 3.38 -6.36 15.00
N VAL A 93 4.47 -5.61 14.76
CA VAL A 93 4.49 -4.39 13.93
C VAL A 93 4.94 -4.75 12.52
N PHE A 94 4.08 -4.47 11.55
CA PHE A 94 4.38 -4.68 10.14
C PHE A 94 5.17 -3.52 9.54
N GLU A 95 6.24 -3.83 8.83
CA GLU A 95 7.05 -2.88 8.07
C GLU A 95 6.87 -3.11 6.57
N GLY A 96 7.03 -2.05 5.75
CA GLY A 96 6.81 -2.11 4.29
C GLY A 96 7.53 -3.26 3.59
N ARG A 97 8.75 -3.59 4.03
CA ARG A 97 9.54 -4.72 3.48
C ARG A 97 8.94 -6.10 3.71
N MET A 98 7.98 -6.23 4.62
CA MET A 98 7.27 -7.48 4.88
C MET A 98 6.13 -7.71 3.88
N VAL A 99 5.59 -6.64 3.28
CA VAL A 99 4.43 -6.68 2.39
C VAL A 99 4.84 -6.89 0.94
N HIS A 100 4.16 -7.80 0.27
CA HIS A 100 4.27 -8.06 -1.16
C HIS A 100 2.88 -8.36 -1.73
N GLN A 101 2.77 -8.61 -3.04
CA GLN A 101 1.50 -8.99 -3.65
C GLN A 101 0.92 -10.24 -2.97
N TYR A 102 -0.27 -10.12 -2.40
CA TYR A 102 -1.01 -11.18 -1.69
C TYR A 102 -0.26 -11.82 -0.51
N ASP A 103 0.87 -11.26 -0.09
CA ASP A 103 1.75 -11.85 0.94
C ASP A 103 2.19 -10.76 1.93
N CYS A 104 1.65 -10.77 3.13
CA CYS A 104 2.02 -9.85 4.21
C CYS A 104 3.26 -10.32 5.00
N SER A 105 3.77 -11.51 4.74
CA SER A 105 4.92 -12.10 5.42
C SER A 105 6.11 -12.38 4.50
N ARG A 106 6.26 -11.61 3.43
CA ARG A 106 7.28 -11.82 2.39
C ARG A 106 8.70 -11.90 2.91
N LYS A 107 9.03 -11.04 3.87
CA LYS A 107 10.33 -11.05 4.54
C LYS A 107 10.18 -11.16 6.04
N ARG A 108 11.16 -11.82 6.65
CA ARG A 108 11.29 -11.95 8.09
C ARG A 108 12.56 -11.26 8.60
N TYR A 109 12.46 -10.64 9.75
CA TYR A 109 13.61 -10.04 10.43
C TYR A 109 14.54 -11.10 10.98
N ARG A 110 15.85 -10.87 10.83
CA ARG A 110 16.93 -11.74 11.33
C ARG A 110 17.66 -11.11 12.49
N SER A 111 18.25 -9.95 12.30
CA SER A 111 19.10 -9.27 13.28
C SER A 111 19.41 -7.83 12.89
N GLY A 112 20.06 -7.12 13.78
CA GLY A 112 20.51 -5.73 13.55
C GLY A 112 19.44 -4.69 13.87
N SER A 113 19.72 -3.42 13.57
CA SER A 113 18.78 -2.32 13.82
C SER A 113 18.90 -1.22 12.77
N GLY A 114 17.86 -0.44 12.56
CA GLY A 114 17.85 0.68 11.64
C GLY A 114 18.32 0.28 10.23
N ARG A 115 19.34 0.98 9.70
CA ARG A 115 19.90 0.72 8.37
C ARG A 115 20.70 -0.60 8.29
N THR A 116 21.15 -1.13 9.41
CA THR A 116 21.91 -2.40 9.47
C THR A 116 21.01 -3.62 9.71
N ALA A 117 19.71 -3.43 9.82
CA ALA A 117 18.74 -4.52 9.99
C ALA A 117 18.80 -5.49 8.80
N LYS A 118 19.04 -6.77 9.12
CA LYS A 118 19.11 -7.87 8.16
C LYS A 118 17.75 -8.55 8.06
N TRP A 119 17.28 -8.70 6.83
CA TRP A 119 16.01 -9.31 6.48
C TRP A 119 16.24 -10.41 5.45
N GLU A 120 15.50 -11.47 5.55
CA GLU A 120 15.54 -12.55 4.56
C GLU A 120 14.13 -12.86 4.05
N ARG A 121 14.06 -13.44 2.86
CA ARG A 121 12.79 -13.90 2.29
C ARG A 121 12.27 -15.09 3.10
N ASN A 122 10.97 -15.09 3.41
CA ASN A 122 10.32 -16.25 3.95
C ASN A 122 10.35 -17.40 2.93
N PRO A 123 10.53 -18.65 3.38
CA PRO A 123 10.66 -19.80 2.48
C PRO A 123 9.38 -20.07 1.69
N ARG A 124 8.22 -19.70 2.24
CA ARG A 124 6.90 -19.88 1.59
C ARG A 124 5.97 -18.72 1.95
N PRO A 125 4.99 -18.40 1.08
CA PRO A 125 3.90 -17.48 1.41
C PRO A 125 3.11 -17.96 2.62
N GLY A 126 2.59 -17.03 3.44
CA GLY A 126 1.84 -17.36 4.66
C GLY A 126 2.67 -17.94 5.80
N ALA A 127 4.01 -17.88 5.71
CA ALA A 127 4.87 -18.26 6.83
C ALA A 127 4.60 -17.36 8.06
N PRO A 128 4.87 -17.85 9.28
CA PRO A 128 4.69 -17.06 10.50
C PRO A 128 5.38 -15.70 10.42
N VAL A 129 4.67 -14.66 10.85
CA VAL A 129 5.19 -13.30 10.89
C VAL A 129 6.34 -13.20 11.88
N THR A 130 7.46 -12.67 11.43
CA THR A 130 8.66 -12.46 12.25
C THR A 130 9.09 -11.00 12.11
N PRO A 131 8.46 -10.06 12.85
CA PRO A 131 8.75 -8.64 12.76
C PRO A 131 10.02 -8.27 13.53
N GLN A 132 10.53 -7.09 13.27
CA GLN A 132 11.60 -6.49 14.07
C GLN A 132 11.08 -5.98 15.41
N PHE A 133 9.86 -5.44 15.43
CA PHE A 133 9.26 -4.79 16.58
C PHE A 133 7.90 -5.39 16.94
N TYR A 134 7.56 -5.22 18.21
CA TYR A 134 6.24 -5.48 18.77
C TYR A 134 5.76 -4.24 19.51
N MET A 135 4.47 -4.06 19.64
CA MET A 135 3.83 -2.97 20.37
C MET A 135 2.78 -3.54 21.31
N LYS A 136 2.54 -2.89 22.47
CA LYS A 136 1.41 -3.28 23.31
C LYS A 136 0.11 -2.98 22.58
N GLU A 137 -0.78 -3.98 22.50
CA GLU A 137 -2.07 -3.82 21.82
C GLU A 137 -2.91 -2.68 22.42
N SER A 138 -2.84 -2.49 23.74
CA SER A 138 -3.52 -1.38 24.45
C SER A 138 -3.01 0.02 24.10
N GLN A 139 -1.87 0.15 23.45
CA GLN A 139 -1.30 1.42 22.99
C GLN A 139 -1.60 1.71 21.52
N VAL A 140 -2.20 0.76 20.80
CA VAL A 140 -2.54 0.95 19.39
C VAL A 140 -3.83 1.77 19.28
N PRO A 141 -3.85 2.88 18.51
CA PRO A 141 -4.97 3.82 18.49
C PRO A 141 -6.14 3.37 17.58
N VAL A 142 -6.13 2.12 17.09
CA VAL A 142 -7.12 1.56 16.18
C VAL A 142 -7.55 0.16 16.60
N ASP A 143 -8.74 -0.25 16.18
CA ASP A 143 -9.20 -1.62 16.35
C ASP A 143 -8.43 -2.59 15.45
N LEU A 144 -7.86 -3.63 16.06
CA LEU A 144 -7.08 -4.67 15.40
C LEU A 144 -7.83 -6.00 15.25
N SER A 145 -9.11 -6.06 15.60
CA SER A 145 -9.88 -7.32 15.64
C SER A 145 -10.20 -7.88 14.24
N HIS A 146 -10.03 -7.10 13.17
CA HIS A 146 -10.45 -7.45 11.82
C HIS A 146 -9.28 -7.60 10.83
N PHE A 147 -9.51 -8.35 9.74
CA PHE A 147 -8.63 -8.33 8.59
C PHE A 147 -8.67 -6.97 7.90
N ARG A 148 -7.53 -6.44 7.55
CA ARG A 148 -7.40 -5.14 6.87
C ARG A 148 -6.60 -5.28 5.58
N ALA A 149 -7.00 -4.58 4.54
CA ALA A 149 -6.19 -4.44 3.34
C ALA A 149 -5.10 -3.39 3.57
N CYS A 150 -3.90 -3.66 3.07
CA CYS A 150 -2.78 -2.74 3.15
C CYS A 150 -1.96 -2.72 1.86
N PHE A 151 -1.07 -1.75 1.75
CA PHE A 151 -0.06 -1.71 0.69
C PHE A 151 1.28 -1.22 1.22
N CYS A 152 2.36 -1.54 0.50
CA CYS A 152 3.68 -0.97 0.75
C CYS A 152 3.77 0.40 0.06
N ASP A 153 3.97 1.49 0.81
CA ASP A 153 4.08 2.83 0.23
C ASP A 153 5.45 3.11 -0.40
N VAL A 154 6.52 2.48 0.09
CA VAL A 154 7.87 2.60 -0.49
C VAL A 154 8.02 1.61 -1.64
N THR A 155 7.83 2.10 -2.84
CA THR A 155 7.90 1.32 -4.08
C THR A 155 8.41 2.21 -5.21
N GLY A 156 8.52 1.69 -6.44
CA GLY A 156 9.02 2.47 -7.57
C GLY A 156 8.38 2.06 -8.89
N GLN A 157 8.27 3.03 -9.81
CA GLN A 157 7.74 2.80 -11.15
C GLN A 157 8.58 1.81 -11.98
N HIS A 158 9.86 1.63 -11.64
CA HIS A 158 10.77 0.71 -12.35
C HIS A 158 10.78 -0.71 -11.75
N ASN A 159 10.10 -0.95 -10.64
CA ASN A 159 9.95 -2.28 -10.08
C ASN A 159 9.14 -3.18 -11.03
N VAL A 160 9.34 -4.51 -10.95
CA VAL A 160 8.53 -5.49 -11.69
C VAL A 160 7.04 -5.25 -11.41
N ARG A 161 6.70 -4.98 -10.15
CA ARG A 161 5.36 -4.53 -9.72
C ARG A 161 5.51 -3.29 -8.86
N THR A 162 4.71 -2.28 -9.19
CA THR A 162 4.67 -1.01 -8.46
C THR A 162 3.74 -1.10 -7.26
N VAL A 163 2.58 -1.72 -7.43
CA VAL A 163 1.64 -1.93 -6.34
C VAL A 163 1.91 -3.27 -5.65
N LEU A 164 2.11 -3.22 -4.35
CA LEU A 164 2.32 -4.39 -3.50
C LEU A 164 1.27 -4.33 -2.39
N ALA A 165 0.17 -5.05 -2.53
CA ALA A 165 -0.95 -5.05 -1.61
C ALA A 165 -1.20 -6.45 -1.03
N ALA A 166 -1.59 -6.50 0.25
CA ALA A 166 -1.89 -7.74 0.96
C ALA A 166 -2.97 -7.53 2.02
N LEU A 167 -3.47 -8.64 2.57
CA LEU A 167 -4.29 -8.61 3.78
C LEU A 167 -3.39 -8.73 5.02
N ILE A 168 -3.64 -7.90 6.00
CA ILE A 168 -3.07 -7.99 7.35
C ILE A 168 -4.06 -8.74 8.22
N PRO A 169 -3.61 -9.79 8.94
CA PRO A 169 -4.45 -10.52 9.88
C PRO A 169 -4.82 -9.66 11.10
N PRO A 170 -5.84 -10.05 11.87
CA PRO A 170 -6.14 -9.47 13.18
C PRO A 170 -4.95 -9.47 14.12
N HIS A 171 -4.98 -8.63 15.16
CA HIS A 171 -3.95 -8.53 16.20
C HIS A 171 -2.54 -8.26 15.67
N CYS A 172 -2.46 -7.41 14.63
CA CYS A 172 -1.22 -6.91 14.05
C CYS A 172 -1.36 -5.41 13.83
N VAL A 173 -0.31 -4.63 14.00
CA VAL A 173 -0.31 -3.18 13.74
C VAL A 173 0.62 -2.85 12.58
N CYS A 174 0.25 -1.88 11.77
CA CYS A 174 0.99 -1.46 10.59
C CYS A 174 1.74 -0.14 10.85
N GLY A 175 3.06 -0.16 10.65
CA GLY A 175 3.87 1.06 10.63
C GLY A 175 3.53 1.97 9.45
N ASN A 176 3.97 3.22 9.50
CA ASN A 176 3.63 4.26 8.53
C ASN A 176 4.01 3.95 7.07
N LYS A 177 4.84 2.92 6.83
CA LYS A 177 5.21 2.43 5.49
C LYS A 177 4.31 1.28 4.98
N VAL A 178 3.27 0.95 5.76
CA VAL A 178 2.23 -0.02 5.44
C VAL A 178 0.87 0.62 5.68
N PRO A 179 0.46 1.60 4.87
CA PRO A 179 -0.87 2.19 4.99
C PRO A 179 -1.97 1.13 4.86
N VAL A 180 -3.04 1.33 5.62
CA VAL A 180 -4.19 0.43 5.71
C VAL A 180 -5.41 1.09 5.08
N CYS A 181 -6.21 0.31 4.36
CA CYS A 181 -7.48 0.74 3.81
C CYS A 181 -8.58 0.68 4.86
N ARG A 182 -9.41 1.70 4.92
CA ARG A 182 -10.64 1.76 5.70
C ARG A 182 -11.83 1.92 4.77
N PHE A 183 -12.88 1.17 5.03
CA PHE A 183 -14.15 1.20 4.30
C PHE A 183 -15.26 1.71 5.23
N ASP A 184 -16.27 2.34 4.67
CA ASP A 184 -17.41 2.86 5.44
C ASP A 184 -18.31 1.72 5.97
N ARG A 185 -18.10 0.48 5.51
CA ARG A 185 -18.88 -0.71 5.88
C ARG A 185 -17.96 -1.82 6.39
N GLU A 186 -18.38 -2.51 7.43
CA GLU A 186 -17.72 -3.72 7.94
C GLU A 186 -18.11 -4.93 7.10
N ASP A 187 -17.42 -5.14 5.99
CA ASP A 187 -17.62 -6.29 5.10
C ASP A 187 -16.25 -6.82 4.67
N ILE A 188 -15.91 -8.04 5.09
CA ILE A 188 -14.63 -8.68 4.76
C ILE A 188 -14.39 -8.82 3.25
N ARG A 189 -15.42 -8.81 2.44
CA ARG A 189 -15.30 -8.86 0.98
C ARG A 189 -14.64 -7.63 0.42
N LEU A 190 -14.81 -6.45 1.04
CA LEU A 190 -14.24 -5.19 0.56
C LEU A 190 -12.71 -5.18 0.60
N PRO A 191 -12.03 -5.50 1.72
CA PRO A 191 -10.57 -5.60 1.74
C PRO A 191 -10.05 -6.69 0.80
N LEU A 192 -10.74 -7.82 0.64
CA LEU A 192 -10.38 -8.88 -0.30
C LEU A 192 -10.43 -8.40 -1.75
N LEU A 193 -11.54 -7.78 -2.17
CA LEU A 193 -11.72 -7.21 -3.50
C LEU A 193 -10.71 -6.10 -3.78
N TRP A 194 -10.48 -5.22 -2.80
CA TRP A 194 -9.50 -4.15 -2.94
C TRP A 194 -8.09 -4.70 -3.18
N VAL A 195 -7.66 -5.70 -2.40
CA VAL A 195 -6.34 -6.36 -2.60
C VAL A 195 -6.25 -7.01 -3.97
N ALA A 196 -7.31 -7.66 -4.44
CA ALA A 196 -7.35 -8.28 -5.75
C ALA A 196 -7.20 -7.24 -6.88
N LEU A 197 -7.97 -6.15 -6.81
CA LEU A 197 -7.91 -5.06 -7.79
C LEU A 197 -6.59 -4.30 -7.74
N ALA A 198 -6.11 -3.94 -6.54
CA ALA A 198 -4.85 -3.24 -6.35
C ALA A 198 -3.67 -4.00 -6.96
N ASN A 199 -3.66 -5.34 -6.85
CA ASN A 199 -2.64 -6.18 -7.45
C ASN A 199 -2.90 -6.53 -8.93
N SER A 200 -3.98 -6.04 -9.55
CA SER A 200 -4.22 -6.27 -10.98
C SER A 200 -3.19 -5.55 -11.85
N PHE A 201 -2.99 -6.04 -13.07
CA PHE A 201 -2.08 -5.37 -14.02
C PHE A 201 -2.60 -3.99 -14.41
N VAL A 202 -3.91 -3.81 -14.51
CA VAL A 202 -4.53 -2.55 -14.89
C VAL A 202 -4.26 -1.47 -13.85
N VAL A 203 -4.51 -1.76 -12.57
CA VAL A 203 -4.26 -0.80 -11.48
C VAL A 203 -2.77 -0.54 -11.31
N ASP A 204 -1.92 -1.56 -11.37
CA ASP A 204 -0.47 -1.39 -11.32
C ASP A 204 0.02 -0.46 -12.43
N TRP A 205 -0.48 -0.63 -13.66
CA TRP A 205 -0.14 0.21 -14.81
C TRP A 205 -0.61 1.65 -14.61
N LEU A 206 -1.83 1.89 -14.16
CA LEU A 206 -2.37 3.24 -13.88
C LEU A 206 -1.56 3.96 -12.81
N ILE A 207 -1.30 3.28 -11.69
CA ILE A 207 -0.52 3.84 -10.57
C ILE A 207 0.92 4.15 -11.01
N ARG A 208 1.53 3.27 -11.80
CA ARG A 208 2.88 3.47 -12.35
C ARG A 208 3.01 4.76 -13.16
N LYS A 209 1.94 5.20 -13.83
CA LYS A 209 1.90 6.46 -14.58
C LYS A 209 1.79 7.71 -13.69
N ARG A 210 1.46 7.54 -12.42
CA ARG A 210 1.18 8.64 -11.49
C ARG A 210 2.24 8.86 -10.42
N MET A 211 3.12 7.89 -10.20
CA MET A 211 4.07 7.93 -9.10
C MET A 211 5.52 7.72 -9.54
N THR A 212 6.46 8.11 -8.68
CA THR A 212 7.91 7.88 -8.87
C THR A 212 8.47 6.88 -7.86
N THR A 213 8.56 7.27 -6.59
CA THR A 213 9.27 6.48 -5.54
C THR A 213 8.42 6.15 -4.32
N THR A 214 7.29 6.82 -4.13
CA THR A 214 6.41 6.61 -2.97
C THR A 214 4.96 6.66 -3.41
N LEU A 215 4.22 5.62 -3.05
CA LEU A 215 2.80 5.49 -3.33
C LEU A 215 1.99 6.19 -2.23
N ASN A 216 1.78 7.49 -2.39
CA ASN A 216 0.99 8.31 -1.47
C ASN A 216 -0.51 8.15 -1.69
N PHE A 217 -1.31 8.56 -0.70
CA PHE A 217 -2.77 8.46 -0.73
C PHE A 217 -3.42 9.17 -1.91
N PHE A 218 -2.87 10.33 -2.33
CA PHE A 218 -3.39 11.07 -3.47
C PHE A 218 -3.22 10.34 -4.81
N HIS A 219 -2.25 9.42 -4.94
CA HIS A 219 -2.12 8.60 -6.14
C HIS A 219 -3.28 7.59 -6.29
N TRP A 220 -3.85 7.17 -5.15
CA TRP A 220 -5.03 6.32 -5.12
C TRP A 220 -6.33 7.11 -5.31
N ALA A 221 -6.40 8.31 -4.73
CA ALA A 221 -7.62 9.12 -4.72
C ALA A 221 -7.97 9.67 -6.12
N ASN A 222 -6.97 9.95 -6.93
CA ASN A 222 -7.12 10.45 -8.28
C ASN A 222 -7.07 9.31 -9.30
#